data_d53c01557d57dbac6511d62310d733ea
#
_entry.id   d53c01557d57dbac6511d62310d733ea
#
_cell.length_a   1.000
_cell.length_b   1.000
_cell.length_c   1.000
_cell.angle_alpha   90.00
_cell.angle_beta   90.00
_cell.angle_gamma   90.00
#
_symmetry.space_group_name_H-M   'P 1'
#
loop_
_entity.id
_entity.type
_entity.pdbx_description
1 polymer ?
#
loop_
_entity_poly.entity_id
_entity_poly.type
_entity_poly.pdbx_seq_one_letter_code
_entity_poly.pdbx_strand_id
1 'polypeptide(L)'
;NASGTELLTPYTSYEDAVSGYDVHTTIDSTIQMYAEKALEEGIQKFDVINGAFCVVMDPDTGAVLAMASSPDYDLNDPSTVIDSVLQQNLAELQEDESVSEEEYAAALSQAQFQQWSNKCLNTEYEPGSTFKPIVMAAALEEGVIDDESTFYCGGSTTIGGHTIHCQKRTGHG
;
A
#
# COMPACT_ATOMS: atom_id res chain seq x y z
N ASN A 1 -12.69 25.88 18.56
CA ASN A 1 -12.36 26.19 17.18
C ASN A 1 -11.19 25.33 16.69
N ALA A 2 -10.84 25.45 15.42
CA ALA A 2 -9.77 24.66 14.81
C ALA A 2 -8.36 24.83 15.44
N SER A 3 -8.15 25.93 16.20
CA SER A 3 -6.92 26.19 16.95
C SER A 3 -6.96 25.69 18.40
N GLY A 4 -7.93 24.85 18.76
CA GLY A 4 -8.08 24.34 20.12
C GLY A 4 -8.52 25.36 21.16
N THR A 5 -8.90 26.57 20.73
CA THR A 5 -9.34 27.62 21.65
C THR A 5 -10.84 27.49 21.91
N GLU A 6 -11.20 27.53 23.17
CA GLU A 6 -12.60 27.48 23.60
C GLU A 6 -13.38 28.72 23.13
N LEU A 7 -14.58 28.47 22.57
CA LEU A 7 -15.52 29.54 22.24
C LEU A 7 -16.54 29.62 23.37
N LEU A 8 -16.39 30.63 24.26
CA LEU A 8 -17.34 30.87 25.30
C LEU A 8 -18.63 31.45 24.69
N THR A 9 -19.66 30.66 24.64
CA THR A 9 -21.01 31.08 24.22
C THR A 9 -22.00 30.82 25.36
N PRO A 10 -23.09 31.60 25.47
CA PRO A 10 -24.10 31.40 26.50
C PRO A 10 -24.81 30.04 26.46
N TYR A 11 -24.61 29.30 25.37
CA TYR A 11 -25.22 27.99 25.12
C TYR A 11 -24.20 26.86 25.18
N THR A 12 -22.99 27.08 25.68
CA THR A 12 -21.97 26.05 25.82
C THR A 12 -22.39 25.08 26.92
N SER A 13 -22.62 23.82 26.54
CA SER A 13 -22.78 22.70 27.46
C SER A 13 -21.54 21.85 27.43
N TYR A 14 -21.13 21.34 28.60
CA TYR A 14 -20.01 20.42 28.74
C TYR A 14 -20.60 19.03 28.97
N GLU A 15 -20.09 18.08 28.19
CA GLU A 15 -20.25 16.65 28.49
C GLU A 15 -18.92 16.13 29.01
N ASP A 16 -18.97 15.34 30.08
CA ASP A 16 -17.77 14.70 30.61
C ASP A 16 -17.16 13.78 29.59
N ALA A 17 -15.82 13.75 29.54
CA ALA A 17 -15.10 12.85 28.66
C ALA A 17 -15.39 11.39 29.05
N VAL A 18 -15.84 10.60 28.11
CA VAL A 18 -16.02 9.15 28.28
C VAL A 18 -14.77 8.45 27.77
N SER A 19 -14.21 7.55 28.60
CA SER A 19 -13.06 6.74 28.18
C SER A 19 -13.40 5.91 26.96
N GLY A 20 -12.48 5.89 26.01
CA GLY A 20 -12.58 4.99 24.84
C GLY A 20 -12.36 3.53 25.21
N TYR A 21 -12.40 2.68 24.22
CA TYR A 21 -12.10 1.25 24.34
C TYR A 21 -10.69 0.97 23.85
N ASP A 22 -10.06 -0.07 24.43
CA ASP A 22 -8.81 -0.61 23.91
C ASP A 22 -9.09 -1.38 22.62
N VAL A 23 -8.18 -1.26 21.65
CA VAL A 23 -8.22 -2.03 20.40
C VAL A 23 -7.13 -3.08 20.44
N HIS A 24 -7.53 -4.36 20.41
CA HIS A 24 -6.60 -5.48 20.29
C HIS A 24 -6.51 -5.93 18.85
N THR A 25 -5.30 -5.89 18.31
CA THR A 25 -5.01 -6.34 16.93
C THR A 25 -4.41 -7.74 16.94
N THR A 26 -4.41 -8.41 15.79
CA THR A 26 -3.75 -9.70 15.58
C THR A 26 -2.28 -9.56 15.16
N ILE A 27 -1.77 -8.34 15.05
CA ILE A 27 -0.38 -8.08 14.68
C ILE A 27 0.57 -8.67 15.74
N ASP A 28 1.48 -9.53 15.28
CA ASP A 28 2.61 -10.02 16.07
C ASP A 28 3.82 -9.13 15.84
N SER A 29 4.34 -8.53 16.92
CA SER A 29 5.44 -7.55 16.83
C SER A 29 6.73 -8.17 16.27
N THR A 30 6.96 -9.45 16.49
CA THR A 30 8.14 -10.13 15.97
C THR A 30 8.03 -10.39 14.48
N ILE A 31 6.86 -10.84 14.02
CA ILE A 31 6.59 -11.07 12.59
C ILE A 31 6.61 -9.72 11.85
N GLN A 32 6.02 -8.68 12.43
CA GLN A 32 6.03 -7.33 11.90
C GLN A 32 7.47 -6.82 11.69
N MET A 33 8.32 -6.92 12.70
CA MET A 33 9.72 -6.52 12.63
C MET A 33 10.50 -7.27 11.52
N TYR A 34 10.27 -8.58 11.37
CA TYR A 34 10.91 -9.33 10.30
C TYR A 34 10.39 -8.94 8.91
N ALA A 35 9.10 -8.64 8.78
CA ALA A 35 8.52 -8.18 7.52
C ALA A 35 9.12 -6.81 7.11
N GLU A 36 9.21 -5.87 8.02
CA GLU A 36 9.83 -4.55 7.81
C GLU A 36 11.29 -4.69 7.37
N LYS A 37 12.07 -5.46 8.12
CA LYS A 37 13.47 -5.71 7.77
C LYS A 37 13.64 -6.35 6.39
N ALA A 38 12.79 -7.33 6.04
CA ALA A 38 12.85 -7.98 4.74
C ALA A 38 12.48 -7.01 3.60
N LEU A 39 11.53 -6.08 3.83
CA LEU A 39 11.21 -5.02 2.87
C LEU A 39 12.40 -4.09 2.65
N GLU A 40 13.03 -3.61 3.72
CA GLU A 40 14.22 -2.73 3.61
C GLU A 40 15.36 -3.40 2.84
N GLU A 41 15.70 -4.64 3.19
CA GLU A 41 16.72 -5.41 2.49
C GLU A 41 16.37 -5.61 1.00
N GLY A 42 15.10 -5.87 0.70
CA GLY A 42 14.60 -6.02 -0.67
C GLY A 42 14.71 -4.72 -1.46
N ILE A 43 14.29 -3.61 -0.89
CA ILE A 43 14.35 -2.28 -1.50
C ILE A 43 15.78 -1.91 -1.86
N GLN A 44 16.70 -2.07 -0.91
CA GLN A 44 18.12 -1.77 -1.12
C GLN A 44 18.76 -2.68 -2.18
N LYS A 45 18.44 -3.99 -2.13
CA LYS A 45 19.02 -4.98 -3.03
C LYS A 45 18.59 -4.83 -4.49
N PHE A 46 17.37 -4.37 -4.72
CA PHE A 46 16.75 -4.31 -6.05
C PHE A 46 16.49 -2.89 -6.55
N ASP A 47 17.00 -1.87 -5.86
CA ASP A 47 16.84 -0.45 -6.19
C ASP A 47 15.36 -0.08 -6.43
N VAL A 48 14.49 -0.48 -5.49
CA VAL A 48 13.04 -0.23 -5.59
C VAL A 48 12.75 1.24 -5.28
N ILE A 49 12.22 1.98 -6.25
CA ILE A 49 12.04 3.44 -6.16
C ILE A 49 10.70 3.80 -5.51
N ASN A 50 9.62 3.06 -5.84
CA ASN A 50 8.26 3.44 -5.45
C ASN A 50 7.80 2.84 -4.11
N GLY A 51 8.74 2.26 -3.35
CA GLY A 51 8.45 1.59 -2.10
C GLY A 51 7.95 0.15 -2.28
N ALA A 52 7.66 -0.49 -1.16
CA ALA A 52 7.19 -1.86 -1.10
C ALA A 52 6.23 -2.05 0.07
N PHE A 53 5.45 -3.11 0.02
CA PHE A 53 4.58 -3.50 1.12
C PHE A 53 4.50 -5.03 1.27
N CYS A 54 4.14 -5.47 2.47
CA CYS A 54 4.02 -6.88 2.81
C CYS A 54 2.85 -7.09 3.77
N VAL A 55 2.04 -8.10 3.51
CA VAL A 55 1.00 -8.58 4.43
C VAL A 55 1.28 -10.03 4.75
N VAL A 56 1.35 -10.37 6.04
CA VAL A 56 1.47 -11.75 6.51
C VAL A 56 0.17 -12.13 7.20
N MET A 57 -0.44 -13.20 6.71
CA MET A 57 -1.74 -13.66 7.18
C MET A 57 -1.69 -15.13 7.55
N ASP A 58 -2.36 -15.49 8.64
CA ASP A 58 -2.60 -16.87 9.00
C ASP A 58 -3.66 -17.48 8.05
N PRO A 59 -3.34 -18.54 7.31
CA PRO A 59 -4.24 -19.10 6.30
C PRO A 59 -5.46 -19.80 6.91
N ASP A 60 -5.38 -20.27 8.15
CA ASP A 60 -6.46 -21.01 8.80
C ASP A 60 -7.52 -20.08 9.41
N THR A 61 -7.09 -18.94 9.91
CA THR A 61 -7.95 -18.00 10.64
C THR A 61 -8.24 -16.71 9.88
N GLY A 62 -7.40 -16.37 8.89
CA GLY A 62 -7.42 -15.07 8.20
C GLY A 62 -6.87 -13.92 9.04
N ALA A 63 -6.28 -14.20 10.22
CA ALA A 63 -5.69 -13.17 11.07
C ALA A 63 -4.47 -12.53 10.40
N VAL A 64 -4.45 -11.21 10.33
CA VAL A 64 -3.29 -10.45 9.83
C VAL A 64 -2.25 -10.38 10.94
N LEU A 65 -1.11 -11.03 10.73
CA LEU A 65 0.01 -11.13 11.68
C LEU A 65 1.05 -10.03 11.48
N ALA A 66 1.18 -9.52 10.26
CA ALA A 66 1.99 -8.36 9.94
C ALA A 66 1.39 -7.59 8.77
N MET A 67 1.57 -6.27 8.78
CA MET A 67 1.21 -5.37 7.70
C MET A 67 2.25 -4.26 7.65
N ALA A 68 3.23 -4.41 6.78
CA ALA A 68 4.39 -3.53 6.68
C ALA A 68 4.40 -2.79 5.34
N SER A 69 4.80 -1.54 5.34
CA SER A 69 5.02 -0.74 4.12
C SER A 69 6.29 0.09 4.27
N SER A 70 6.96 0.35 3.16
CA SER A 70 8.16 1.18 3.10
C SER A 70 8.09 2.08 1.85
N PRO A 71 8.54 3.36 1.92
CA PRO A 71 8.93 4.01 3.16
C PRO A 71 7.75 4.18 4.12
N ASP A 72 8.05 4.20 5.40
CA ASP A 72 7.14 4.57 6.48
C ASP A 72 7.38 6.04 6.92
N TYR A 73 7.00 6.41 8.14
CA TYR A 73 7.26 7.73 8.70
C TYR A 73 7.46 7.65 10.23
N ASP A 74 8.10 8.66 10.81
CA ASP A 74 8.27 8.73 12.25
C ASP A 74 6.95 9.15 12.92
N LEU A 75 6.39 8.25 13.74
CA LEU A 75 5.15 8.51 14.49
C LEU A 75 5.32 9.63 15.54
N ASN A 76 6.55 9.97 15.94
CA ASN A 76 6.84 11.07 16.86
C ASN A 76 7.00 12.40 16.13
N ASP A 77 7.26 12.37 14.82
CA ASP A 77 7.31 13.53 13.93
C ASP A 77 6.60 13.25 12.61
N PRO A 78 5.28 13.07 12.65
CA PRO A 78 4.51 12.69 11.45
C PRO A 78 4.44 13.79 10.39
N SER A 79 4.76 15.03 10.77
CA SER A 79 4.68 16.19 9.88
C SER A 79 5.86 16.30 8.93
N THR A 80 7.00 15.74 9.29
CA THR A 80 8.18 15.72 8.42
C THR A 80 8.01 14.68 7.31
N VAL A 81 8.08 15.14 6.07
CA VAL A 81 8.07 14.25 4.91
C VAL A 81 9.46 13.62 4.75
N ILE A 82 9.56 12.28 4.88
CA ILE A 82 10.81 11.53 4.77
C ILE A 82 10.90 10.68 3.48
N ASP A 83 9.80 10.47 2.80
CA ASP A 83 9.78 9.82 1.48
C ASP A 83 10.59 10.64 0.47
N SER A 84 11.63 10.06 -0.09
CA SER A 84 12.60 10.79 -0.95
C SER A 84 11.97 11.31 -2.24
N VAL A 85 10.97 10.63 -2.78
CA VAL A 85 10.27 11.06 -4.00
C VAL A 85 9.38 12.27 -3.67
N LEU A 86 8.67 12.21 -2.54
CA LEU A 86 7.84 13.34 -2.10
C LEU A 86 8.70 14.56 -1.72
N GLN A 87 9.85 14.33 -1.07
CA GLN A 87 10.81 15.41 -0.77
C GLN A 87 11.33 16.10 -2.03
N GLN A 88 11.69 15.31 -3.06
CA GLN A 88 12.16 15.87 -4.32
C GLN A 88 11.07 16.70 -5.01
N ASN A 89 9.84 16.21 -5.07
CA ASN A 89 8.72 16.94 -5.64
C ASN A 89 8.45 18.27 -4.91
N LEU A 90 8.53 18.25 -3.57
CA LEU A 90 8.38 19.47 -2.76
C LEU A 90 9.52 20.45 -2.97
N ALA A 91 10.76 19.97 -3.12
CA ALA A 91 11.91 20.82 -3.40
C ALA A 91 11.79 21.49 -4.77
N GLU A 92 11.37 20.78 -5.81
CA GLU A 92 11.11 21.32 -7.14
C GLU A 92 10.04 22.42 -7.12
N LEU A 93 8.95 22.22 -6.34
CA LEU A 93 7.91 23.24 -6.18
C LEU A 93 8.40 24.47 -5.39
N GLN A 94 9.32 24.29 -4.45
CA GLN A 94 9.88 25.39 -3.67
C GLN A 94 10.85 26.26 -4.46
N GLU A 95 11.52 25.68 -5.47
CA GLU A 95 12.42 26.40 -6.37
C GLU A 95 11.69 27.14 -7.50
N ASP A 96 10.42 26.79 -7.75
CA ASP A 96 9.61 27.43 -8.81
C ASP A 96 8.98 28.74 -8.30
N GLU A 97 9.52 29.87 -8.75
CA GLU A 97 9.04 31.21 -8.39
C GLU A 97 7.57 31.49 -8.81
N SER A 98 6.99 30.65 -9.66
CA SER A 98 5.59 30.77 -10.07
C SER A 98 4.61 30.13 -9.06
N VAL A 99 5.10 29.30 -8.15
CA VAL A 99 4.30 28.61 -7.13
C VAL A 99 4.07 29.53 -5.93
N SER A 100 2.83 29.75 -5.57
CA SER A 100 2.46 30.54 -4.40
C SER A 100 2.69 29.77 -3.09
N GLU A 101 2.82 30.49 -1.97
CA GLU A 101 2.90 29.87 -0.63
C GLU A 101 1.68 28.98 -0.32
N GLU A 102 0.51 29.35 -0.83
CA GLU A 102 -0.73 28.59 -0.62
C GLU A 102 -0.71 27.26 -1.41
N GLU A 103 -0.23 27.27 -2.64
CA GLU A 103 -0.05 26.09 -3.48
C GLU A 103 1.02 25.14 -2.90
N TYR A 104 2.13 25.69 -2.42
CA TYR A 104 3.16 24.89 -1.73
C TYR A 104 2.61 24.25 -0.43
N ALA A 105 1.86 24.99 0.38
CA ALA A 105 1.26 24.47 1.61
C ALA A 105 0.24 23.36 1.31
N ALA A 106 -0.53 23.49 0.23
CA ALA A 106 -1.44 22.45 -0.23
C ALA A 106 -0.67 21.18 -0.70
N ALA A 107 0.40 21.35 -1.46
CA ALA A 107 1.25 20.24 -1.91
C ALA A 107 1.93 19.53 -0.74
N LEU A 108 2.43 20.27 0.27
CA LEU A 108 2.99 19.71 1.48
C LEU A 108 1.96 18.88 2.26
N SER A 109 0.74 19.40 2.43
CA SER A 109 -0.34 18.66 3.07
C SER A 109 -0.68 17.38 2.32
N GLN A 110 -0.72 17.43 1.00
CA GLN A 110 -0.97 16.26 0.16
C GLN A 110 0.15 15.22 0.30
N ALA A 111 1.40 15.63 0.31
CA ALA A 111 2.56 14.76 0.52
C ALA A 111 2.52 14.06 1.88
N GLN A 112 2.15 14.80 2.96
CA GLN A 112 1.95 14.23 4.29
C GLN A 112 0.84 13.17 4.30
N PHE A 113 -0.33 13.44 3.72
CA PHE A 113 -1.42 12.45 3.60
C PHE A 113 -0.99 11.23 2.80
N GLN A 114 -0.24 11.41 1.74
CA GLN A 114 0.28 10.30 0.92
C GLN A 114 1.28 9.45 1.72
N GLN A 115 2.17 10.06 2.47
CA GLN A 115 3.13 9.37 3.35
C GLN A 115 2.41 8.56 4.44
N TRP A 116 1.36 9.12 5.05
CA TRP A 116 0.57 8.44 6.09
C TRP A 116 -0.33 7.32 5.56
N SER A 117 -0.52 7.27 4.26
CA SER A 117 -1.37 6.25 3.64
C SER A 117 -0.77 4.86 3.78
N ASN A 118 -1.57 3.91 4.25
CA ASN A 118 -1.16 2.51 4.33
C ASN A 118 -1.10 1.89 2.93
N LYS A 119 0.11 1.63 2.44
CA LYS A 119 0.34 1.07 1.11
C LYS A 119 -0.29 -0.31 0.92
N CYS A 120 -0.43 -1.10 1.99
CA CYS A 120 -1.08 -2.42 1.92
C CYS A 120 -2.57 -2.34 1.58
N LEU A 121 -3.22 -1.20 1.86
CA LEU A 121 -4.67 -1.02 1.73
C LEU A 121 -5.04 -0.07 0.59
N ASN A 122 -4.22 0.94 0.33
CA ASN A 122 -4.60 2.08 -0.50
C ASN A 122 -3.83 2.16 -1.82
N THR A 123 -2.78 1.33 -2.01
CA THR A 123 -1.98 1.38 -3.23
C THR A 123 -2.49 0.39 -4.26
N GLU A 124 -2.85 0.90 -5.43
CA GLU A 124 -3.16 0.08 -6.59
C GLU A 124 -1.86 -0.28 -7.32
N TYR A 125 -1.77 -1.51 -7.79
CA TYR A 125 -0.62 -2.00 -8.55
C TYR A 125 -1.02 -3.07 -9.57
N GLU A 126 -0.19 -3.26 -10.59
CA GLU A 126 -0.37 -4.33 -11.56
C GLU A 126 0.20 -5.65 -11.02
N PRO A 127 -0.64 -6.59 -10.58
CA PRO A 127 -0.20 -7.81 -9.88
C PRO A 127 0.56 -8.79 -10.79
N GLY A 128 0.36 -8.68 -12.10
CA GLY A 128 0.98 -9.59 -13.06
C GLY A 128 0.64 -11.05 -12.77
N SER A 129 1.65 -11.93 -12.80
CA SER A 129 1.47 -13.38 -12.61
C SER A 129 1.01 -13.78 -11.20
N THR A 130 1.12 -12.91 -10.20
CA THR A 130 0.62 -13.20 -8.86
C THR A 130 -0.91 -13.23 -8.79
N PHE A 131 -1.59 -12.71 -9.81
CA PHE A 131 -3.04 -12.78 -9.94
C PHE A 131 -3.54 -14.15 -10.45
N LYS A 132 -2.67 -14.98 -11.05
CA LYS A 132 -3.06 -16.28 -11.62
C LYS A 132 -3.71 -17.24 -10.62
N PRO A 133 -3.24 -17.37 -9.35
CA PRO A 133 -3.92 -18.21 -8.37
C PRO A 133 -5.37 -17.80 -8.12
N ILE A 134 -5.67 -16.48 -8.13
CA ILE A 134 -7.03 -15.97 -7.96
C ILE A 134 -7.90 -16.37 -9.15
N VAL A 135 -7.39 -16.23 -10.37
CA VAL A 135 -8.11 -16.65 -11.60
C VAL A 135 -8.36 -18.16 -11.60
N MET A 136 -7.35 -18.94 -11.16
CA MET A 136 -7.49 -20.40 -11.05
C MET A 136 -8.54 -20.79 -10.01
N ALA A 137 -8.51 -20.19 -8.84
CA ALA A 137 -9.48 -20.43 -7.77
C ALA A 137 -10.91 -20.11 -8.25
N ALA A 138 -11.10 -18.97 -8.92
CA ALA A 138 -12.40 -18.61 -9.50
C ALA A 138 -12.86 -19.60 -10.56
N ALA A 139 -11.97 -20.08 -11.43
CA ALA A 139 -12.31 -21.04 -12.47
C ALA A 139 -12.70 -22.41 -11.90
N LEU A 140 -12.07 -22.85 -10.81
CA LEU A 140 -12.44 -24.07 -10.09
C LEU A 140 -13.79 -23.90 -9.38
N GLU A 141 -14.04 -22.76 -8.72
CA GLU A 141 -15.30 -22.46 -8.02
C GLU A 141 -16.49 -22.44 -8.98
N GLU A 142 -16.30 -21.83 -10.16
CA GLU A 142 -17.32 -21.77 -11.23
C GLU A 142 -17.47 -23.11 -12.00
N GLY A 143 -16.63 -24.11 -11.70
CA GLY A 143 -16.68 -25.43 -12.34
C GLY A 143 -16.36 -25.41 -13.83
N VAL A 144 -15.67 -24.37 -14.34
CA VAL A 144 -15.23 -24.30 -15.74
C VAL A 144 -13.95 -25.10 -16.00
N ILE A 145 -13.24 -25.42 -14.92
CA ILE A 145 -12.11 -26.36 -14.87
C ILE A 145 -12.21 -27.24 -13.64
N ASP A 146 -11.47 -28.32 -13.62
CA ASP A 146 -11.26 -29.23 -12.50
C ASP A 146 -9.77 -29.62 -12.39
N ASP A 147 -9.42 -30.47 -11.43
CA ASP A 147 -8.05 -30.93 -11.20
C ASP A 147 -7.52 -31.89 -12.30
N GLU A 148 -8.41 -32.42 -13.15
CA GLU A 148 -8.06 -33.22 -14.31
C GLU A 148 -7.91 -32.39 -15.61
N SER A 149 -8.26 -31.11 -15.57
CA SER A 149 -8.21 -30.22 -16.71
C SER A 149 -6.79 -30.00 -17.22
N THR A 150 -6.57 -30.18 -18.53
CA THR A 150 -5.27 -30.01 -19.18
C THR A 150 -5.25 -28.82 -20.11
N PHE A 151 -4.10 -28.19 -20.24
CA PHE A 151 -3.88 -26.99 -21.05
C PHE A 151 -2.70 -27.19 -21.98
N TYR A 152 -2.79 -26.66 -23.20
CA TYR A 152 -1.70 -26.68 -24.17
C TYR A 152 -1.09 -25.29 -24.31
N CYS A 153 0.24 -25.21 -24.20
CA CYS A 153 0.99 -23.97 -24.39
C CYS A 153 1.82 -24.01 -25.69
N GLY A 154 1.36 -23.32 -26.73
CA GLY A 154 2.09 -23.15 -27.98
C GLY A 154 3.15 -22.02 -27.98
N GLY A 155 3.44 -21.43 -26.83
CA GLY A 155 4.43 -20.34 -26.70
C GLY A 155 3.88 -18.93 -26.84
N SER A 156 2.68 -18.77 -27.41
CA SER A 156 1.97 -17.48 -27.47
C SER A 156 0.48 -17.69 -27.70
N THR A 157 -0.30 -16.70 -27.30
CA THR A 157 -1.73 -16.59 -27.62
C THR A 157 -2.09 -15.16 -27.95
N THR A 158 -3.13 -14.94 -28.77
CA THR A 158 -3.60 -13.60 -29.13
C THR A 158 -4.99 -13.38 -28.57
N ILE A 159 -5.15 -12.36 -27.75
CA ILE A 159 -6.41 -11.99 -27.10
C ILE A 159 -6.65 -10.50 -27.34
N GLY A 160 -7.83 -10.13 -27.85
CA GLY A 160 -8.18 -8.73 -28.11
C GLY A 160 -7.21 -7.98 -29.04
N GLY A 161 -6.56 -8.69 -29.97
CA GLY A 161 -5.58 -8.10 -30.89
C GLY A 161 -4.15 -7.97 -30.32
N HIS A 162 -3.95 -8.32 -29.05
CA HIS A 162 -2.63 -8.30 -28.39
C HIS A 162 -2.06 -9.72 -28.28
N THR A 163 -0.82 -9.90 -28.71
CA THR A 163 -0.13 -11.18 -28.57
C THR A 163 0.61 -11.26 -27.24
N ILE A 164 0.20 -12.22 -26.42
CA ILE A 164 0.80 -12.53 -25.12
C ILE A 164 1.74 -13.70 -25.31
N HIS A 165 2.97 -13.58 -24.87
CA HIS A 165 3.99 -14.61 -25.01
C HIS A 165 4.20 -15.36 -23.68
N CYS A 166 4.38 -16.68 -23.80
CA CYS A 166 4.94 -17.47 -22.70
C CYS A 166 6.42 -17.10 -22.49
N GLN A 167 6.92 -17.26 -21.28
CA GLN A 167 8.35 -17.11 -21.00
C GLN A 167 9.18 -18.08 -21.87
N LYS A 168 8.70 -19.32 -22.06
CA LYS A 168 9.25 -20.26 -23.03
C LYS A 168 8.54 -20.07 -24.37
N ARG A 169 9.12 -19.22 -25.23
CA ARG A 169 8.51 -18.82 -26.52
C ARG A 169 8.24 -19.97 -27.50
N THR A 170 8.95 -21.10 -27.33
CA THR A 170 8.72 -22.33 -28.14
C THR A 170 7.52 -23.15 -27.65
N GLY A 171 6.89 -22.73 -26.55
CA GLY A 171 5.85 -23.53 -25.90
C GLY A 171 6.44 -24.63 -25.02
N HIS A 172 5.58 -25.30 -24.28
CA HIS A 172 5.95 -26.42 -23.42
C HIS A 172 4.86 -27.51 -23.36
N GLY A 173 3.90 -27.48 -24.27
CA GLY A 173 2.81 -28.47 -24.35
C GLY A 173 1.70 -28.22 -23.36
#